data_0f5ef3f142f51490b0434857b87aef07
#
_entry.id   0f5ef3f142f51490b0434857b87aef07
#
_cell.length_a   1.000
_cell.length_b   1.000
_cell.length_c   1.000
_cell.angle_alpha   90.00
_cell.angle_beta   90.00
_cell.angle_gamma   90.00
#
_symmetry.space_group_name_H-M   'P 1'
#
loop_
_entity.id
_entity.type
_entity.pdbx_description
1 polymer ?
#
loop_
_entity_poly.entity_id
_entity_poly.type
_entity_poly.pdbx_seq_one_letter_code
_entity_poly.pdbx_strand_id
1 'polypeptide(L)'
;MSPPRKGFRKCTKCLRNRAEKFYTSTRGRVCASCRKKTRSASSHETRVQSTYGLGPGEYGELFQQQEGKCAICRQGRQRRLSVDHDHKTGLCRGLLCRRCNNYLLAKGARDNPTILRNAADYLEDPPAIRILGKRYHREDGKK
;
A
#
# COMPACT_ATOMS: atom_id res chain seq x y z
N MET A 1 2.02 37.61 -8.12
CA MET A 1 2.95 36.54 -7.63
C MET A 1 4.38 37.08 -7.68
N SER A 2 5.07 37.08 -6.56
CA SER A 2 6.45 37.57 -6.50
C SER A 2 7.38 36.62 -7.29
N PRO A 3 8.40 37.17 -8.00
CA PRO A 3 9.40 36.37 -8.68
C PRO A 3 10.21 35.52 -7.67
N PRO A 4 10.71 34.36 -8.08
CA PRO A 4 11.52 33.55 -7.19
C PRO A 4 12.80 34.30 -6.79
N ARG A 5 13.26 34.10 -5.55
CA ARG A 5 14.53 34.64 -5.06
C ARG A 5 15.70 34.19 -5.92
N LYS A 6 16.78 34.99 -6.00
CA LYS A 6 18.02 34.61 -6.71
C LYS A 6 18.48 33.20 -6.28
N GLY A 7 18.81 32.35 -7.22
CA GLY A 7 19.19 30.93 -6.96
C GLY A 7 18.00 29.96 -6.74
N PHE A 8 16.77 30.43 -6.91
CA PHE A 8 15.56 29.59 -6.85
C PHE A 8 14.76 29.71 -8.16
N ARG A 9 14.10 28.62 -8.54
CA ARG A 9 13.22 28.56 -9.70
C ARG A 9 11.89 27.88 -9.34
N LYS A 10 10.82 28.29 -10.01
CA LYS A 10 9.51 27.67 -9.85
C LYS A 10 9.44 26.36 -10.63
N CYS A 11 9.12 25.27 -9.96
CA CYS A 11 8.87 23.99 -10.61
C CYS A 11 7.50 24.01 -11.31
N THR A 12 7.46 23.67 -12.59
CA THR A 12 6.21 23.65 -13.38
C THR A 12 5.23 22.56 -12.94
N LYS A 13 5.71 21.52 -12.24
CA LYS A 13 4.87 20.39 -11.81
C LYS A 13 4.28 20.58 -10.40
N CYS A 14 5.07 21.00 -9.41
CA CYS A 14 4.57 21.21 -8.04
C CYS A 14 4.33 22.68 -7.68
N LEU A 15 4.62 23.59 -8.60
CA LEU A 15 4.47 25.05 -8.49
C LEU A 15 5.24 25.69 -7.33
N ARG A 16 6.10 24.95 -6.65
CA ARG A 16 6.93 25.43 -5.54
C ARG A 16 8.25 26.00 -6.04
N ASN A 17 8.73 27.03 -5.35
CA ASN A 17 10.09 27.52 -5.56
C ASN A 17 11.10 26.54 -4.98
N ARG A 18 12.09 26.13 -5.80
CA ARG A 18 13.14 25.18 -5.45
C ARG A 18 14.50 25.74 -5.82
N ALA A 19 15.51 25.49 -4.99
CA ALA A 19 16.88 25.90 -5.31
C ALA A 19 17.33 25.27 -6.65
N GLU A 20 18.14 26.02 -7.41
CA GLU A 20 18.58 25.63 -8.76
C GLU A 20 19.32 24.30 -8.78
N LYS A 21 20.05 23.94 -7.72
CA LYS A 21 20.71 22.64 -7.57
C LYS A 21 19.78 21.43 -7.67
N PHE A 22 18.48 21.61 -7.49
CA PHE A 22 17.48 20.54 -7.63
C PHE A 22 16.95 20.38 -9.07
N TYR A 23 17.55 21.07 -10.03
CA TYR A 23 17.24 20.91 -11.45
C TYR A 23 18.44 20.32 -12.18
N THR A 24 18.20 19.54 -13.22
CA THR A 24 19.27 18.84 -13.98
C THR A 24 20.08 19.77 -14.88
N SER A 25 19.50 20.90 -15.25
CA SER A 25 20.13 21.89 -16.13
C SER A 25 19.48 23.26 -15.94
N THR A 26 20.11 24.30 -16.51
CA THR A 26 19.58 25.65 -16.55
C THR A 26 18.24 25.75 -17.28
N ARG A 27 17.96 24.85 -18.23
CA ARG A 27 16.70 24.75 -18.99
C ARG A 27 15.66 23.85 -18.35
N GLY A 28 16.03 23.06 -17.31
CA GLY A 28 15.12 22.14 -16.64
C GLY A 28 13.96 22.84 -15.95
N ARG A 29 12.72 22.47 -16.24
CA ARG A 29 11.49 23.07 -15.67
C ARG A 29 10.94 22.31 -14.48
N VAL A 30 11.34 21.05 -14.27
CA VAL A 30 10.80 20.14 -13.25
C VAL A 30 11.86 19.80 -12.22
N CYS A 31 11.58 20.00 -10.93
CA CYS A 31 12.53 19.72 -9.86
C CYS A 31 12.79 18.21 -9.65
N ALA A 32 13.89 17.88 -9.00
CA ALA A 32 14.35 16.51 -8.75
C ALA A 32 13.29 15.65 -8.06
N SER A 33 12.60 16.16 -7.05
CA SER A 33 11.54 15.44 -6.34
C SER A 33 10.39 15.06 -7.27
N CYS A 34 9.94 15.97 -8.14
CA CYS A 34 8.87 15.67 -9.09
C CYS A 34 9.30 14.65 -10.15
N ARG A 35 10.55 14.74 -10.65
CA ARG A 35 11.10 13.74 -11.57
C ARG A 35 11.20 12.37 -10.96
N LYS A 36 11.68 12.28 -9.69
CA LYS A 36 11.75 11.02 -8.95
C LYS A 36 10.35 10.40 -8.81
N LYS A 37 9.34 11.18 -8.46
CA LYS A 37 7.95 10.70 -8.37
C LYS A 37 7.43 10.19 -9.71
N THR A 38 7.66 10.90 -10.81
CA THR A 38 7.22 10.47 -12.15
C THR A 38 7.89 9.16 -12.56
N ARG A 39 9.23 9.05 -12.38
CA ARG A 39 9.99 7.83 -12.67
C ARG A 39 9.49 6.65 -11.84
N SER A 40 9.27 6.86 -10.54
CA SER A 40 8.75 5.81 -9.65
C SER A 40 7.35 5.35 -10.06
N ALA A 41 6.48 6.25 -10.50
CA ALA A 41 5.15 5.90 -10.98
C ALA A 41 5.21 5.09 -12.29
N SER A 42 6.02 5.53 -13.27
CA SER A 42 6.20 4.82 -14.53
C SER A 42 6.81 3.43 -14.33
N SER A 43 7.86 3.30 -13.49
CA SER A 43 8.48 2.00 -13.18
C SER A 43 7.52 1.05 -12.47
N HIS A 44 6.66 1.58 -11.60
CA HIS A 44 5.63 0.79 -10.92
C HIS A 44 4.60 0.27 -11.91
N GLU A 45 4.08 1.14 -12.77
CA GLU A 45 3.10 0.79 -13.80
C GLU A 45 3.63 -0.30 -14.73
N THR A 46 4.86 -0.12 -15.26
CA THR A 46 5.51 -1.13 -16.10
C THR A 46 5.63 -2.48 -15.40
N ARG A 47 6.05 -2.48 -14.13
CA ARG A 47 6.18 -3.71 -13.35
C ARG A 47 4.84 -4.40 -13.10
N VAL A 48 3.81 -3.64 -12.79
CA VAL A 48 2.46 -4.17 -12.55
C VAL A 48 1.93 -4.85 -13.81
N GLN A 49 2.10 -4.22 -14.96
CA GLN A 49 1.70 -4.80 -16.24
C GLN A 49 2.48 -6.08 -16.58
N SER A 50 3.81 -6.04 -16.48
CA SER A 50 4.66 -7.18 -16.85
C SER A 50 4.56 -8.36 -15.89
N THR A 51 4.34 -8.11 -14.59
CA THR A 51 4.34 -9.18 -13.57
C THR A 51 2.96 -9.76 -13.34
N TYR A 52 1.92 -8.92 -13.31
CA TYR A 52 0.56 -9.34 -12.95
C TYR A 52 -0.42 -9.33 -14.13
N GLY A 53 0.02 -8.90 -15.30
CA GLY A 53 -0.82 -8.84 -16.49
C GLY A 53 -1.97 -7.83 -16.41
N LEU A 54 -1.90 -6.88 -15.48
CA LEU A 54 -2.85 -5.77 -15.45
C LEU A 54 -2.60 -4.85 -16.64
N GLY A 55 -3.66 -4.38 -17.27
CA GLY A 55 -3.58 -3.41 -18.35
C GLY A 55 -3.18 -2.01 -17.88
N PRO A 56 -2.91 -1.09 -18.84
CA PRO A 56 -2.58 0.30 -18.51
C PRO A 56 -3.69 0.96 -17.66
N GLY A 57 -3.31 1.51 -16.50
CA GLY A 57 -4.22 2.21 -15.60
C GLY A 57 -5.07 1.32 -14.68
N GLU A 58 -5.14 0.01 -14.90
CA GLU A 58 -5.98 -0.90 -14.11
C GLU A 58 -5.58 -0.96 -12.62
N TYR A 59 -4.30 -0.82 -12.29
CA TYR A 59 -3.89 -0.66 -10.89
C TYR A 59 -4.53 0.58 -10.25
N GLY A 60 -4.54 1.69 -10.97
CA GLY A 60 -5.16 2.94 -10.52
C GLY A 60 -6.67 2.80 -10.34
N GLU A 61 -7.33 2.09 -11.24
CA GLU A 61 -8.76 1.79 -11.16
C GLU A 61 -9.08 0.94 -9.91
N LEU A 62 -8.38 -0.18 -9.70
CA LEU A 62 -8.51 -0.99 -8.48
C LEU A 62 -8.27 -0.16 -7.21
N PHE A 63 -7.23 0.68 -7.22
CA PHE A 63 -6.92 1.54 -6.10
C PHE A 63 -8.05 2.52 -5.78
N GLN A 64 -8.67 3.12 -6.79
CA GLN A 64 -9.81 4.00 -6.63
C GLN A 64 -11.05 3.25 -6.15
N GLN A 65 -11.37 2.09 -6.72
CA GLN A 65 -12.49 1.25 -6.32
C GLN A 65 -12.34 0.74 -4.87
N GLN A 66 -11.12 0.55 -4.41
CA GLN A 66 -10.82 0.21 -3.01
C GLN A 66 -10.66 1.45 -2.11
N GLU A 67 -11.00 2.65 -2.59
CA GLU A 67 -10.85 3.93 -1.86
C GLU A 67 -9.42 4.19 -1.33
N GLY A 68 -8.40 3.70 -2.02
CA GLY A 68 -7.01 3.78 -1.57
C GLY A 68 -6.68 2.92 -0.36
N LYS A 69 -7.54 1.97 0.00
CA LYS A 69 -7.43 1.14 1.20
C LYS A 69 -7.16 -0.33 0.85
N CYS A 70 -6.51 -1.03 1.77
CA CYS A 70 -6.35 -2.48 1.67
C CYS A 70 -7.72 -3.18 1.63
N ALA A 71 -7.92 -4.12 0.69
CA ALA A 71 -9.20 -4.82 0.53
C ALA A 71 -9.63 -5.65 1.75
N ILE A 72 -8.68 -6.06 2.60
CA ILE A 72 -8.96 -6.85 3.81
C ILE A 72 -9.13 -5.98 5.05
N CYS A 73 -8.07 -5.27 5.48
CA CYS A 73 -8.12 -4.52 6.74
C CYS A 73 -8.75 -3.12 6.61
N ARG A 74 -9.12 -2.70 5.42
CA ARG A 74 -9.76 -1.42 5.11
C ARG A 74 -8.97 -0.17 5.54
N GLN A 75 -7.69 -0.32 5.83
CA GLN A 75 -6.84 0.80 6.23
C GLN A 75 -6.06 1.37 5.05
N GLY A 76 -6.01 2.70 4.97
CA GLY A 76 -5.07 3.41 4.09
C GLY A 76 -3.62 3.20 4.54
N ARG A 77 -2.68 3.25 3.61
CA ARG A 77 -1.26 3.06 3.88
C ARG A 77 -0.43 4.13 3.18
N GLN A 78 0.66 4.56 3.81
CA GLN A 78 1.63 5.46 3.18
C GLN A 78 2.40 4.76 2.04
N ARG A 79 2.65 3.46 2.17
CA ARG A 79 3.25 2.66 1.11
C ARG A 79 2.19 2.16 0.14
N ARG A 80 2.57 2.01 -1.12
CA ARG A 80 1.70 1.44 -2.14
C ARG A 80 1.18 0.08 -1.72
N LEU A 81 -0.08 -0.19 -2.03
CA LEU A 81 -0.67 -1.51 -1.89
C LEU A 81 -0.04 -2.44 -2.93
N SER A 82 0.14 -3.70 -2.56
CA SER A 82 0.64 -4.74 -3.45
C SER A 82 -0.51 -5.39 -4.19
N VAL A 83 -0.30 -5.75 -5.45
CA VAL A 83 -1.21 -6.64 -6.16
C VAL A 83 -1.12 -8.02 -5.53
N ASP A 84 -2.24 -8.53 -5.06
CA ASP A 84 -2.37 -9.90 -4.57
C ASP A 84 -2.87 -10.82 -5.68
N HIS A 85 -2.39 -12.05 -5.68
CA HIS A 85 -2.77 -13.06 -6.66
C HIS A 85 -2.79 -14.46 -6.05
N ASP A 86 -3.57 -15.33 -6.61
CA ASP A 86 -3.60 -16.74 -6.27
C ASP A 86 -2.32 -17.42 -6.80
N HIS A 87 -1.55 -18.04 -5.92
CA HIS A 87 -0.26 -18.65 -6.29
C HIS A 87 -0.37 -19.93 -7.12
N LYS A 88 -1.56 -20.54 -7.19
CA LYS A 88 -1.81 -21.74 -8.00
C LYS A 88 -2.25 -21.39 -9.41
N THR A 89 -3.12 -20.39 -9.53
CA THR A 89 -3.73 -20.01 -10.81
C THR A 89 -3.10 -18.76 -11.43
N GLY A 90 -2.42 -17.95 -10.63
CA GLY A 90 -1.92 -16.63 -11.04
C GLY A 90 -2.99 -15.53 -11.07
N LEU A 91 -4.25 -15.85 -10.74
CA LEU A 91 -5.35 -14.90 -10.82
C LEU A 91 -5.17 -13.75 -9.84
N CYS A 92 -5.20 -12.51 -10.34
CA CYS A 92 -5.17 -11.31 -9.49
C CYS A 92 -6.46 -11.18 -8.69
N ARG A 93 -6.34 -10.92 -7.40
CA ARG A 93 -7.47 -10.86 -6.46
C ARG A 93 -7.79 -9.45 -5.97
N GLY A 94 -6.83 -8.55 -5.96
CA GLY A 94 -7.01 -7.18 -5.51
C GLY A 94 -5.74 -6.56 -4.97
N LEU A 95 -5.87 -5.43 -4.27
CA LEU A 95 -4.76 -4.69 -3.69
C LEU A 95 -4.74 -4.83 -2.17
N LEU A 96 -3.63 -5.27 -1.62
CA LEU A 96 -3.45 -5.51 -0.20
C LEU A 96 -2.25 -4.77 0.37
N CYS A 97 -2.32 -4.42 1.65
CA CYS A 97 -1.15 -4.00 2.39
C CYS A 97 -0.24 -5.21 2.69
N ARG A 98 1.04 -4.94 2.94
CA ARG A 98 2.04 -5.98 3.23
C ARG A 98 1.62 -6.93 4.35
N ARG A 99 0.97 -6.42 5.42
CA ARG A 99 0.53 -7.25 6.55
C ARG A 99 -0.52 -8.28 6.11
N CYS A 100 -1.52 -7.84 5.37
CA CYS A 100 -2.56 -8.74 4.88
C CYS A 100 -2.05 -9.70 3.80
N ASN A 101 -1.27 -9.21 2.84
CA ASN A 101 -0.73 -10.03 1.76
C ASN A 101 0.27 -11.08 2.28
N ASN A 102 1.36 -10.64 2.91
CA ASN A 102 2.49 -11.53 3.23
C ASN A 102 2.29 -12.31 4.53
N TYR A 103 1.66 -11.71 5.54
CA TYR A 103 1.57 -12.34 6.86
C TYR A 103 0.23 -13.01 7.10
N LEU A 104 -0.88 -12.36 6.80
CA LEU A 104 -2.20 -12.97 7.02
C LEU A 104 -2.50 -14.08 5.99
N LEU A 105 -2.48 -13.75 4.71
CA LEU A 105 -2.86 -14.71 3.66
C LEU A 105 -1.76 -15.73 3.38
N ALA A 106 -0.55 -15.27 3.02
CA ALA A 106 0.48 -16.20 2.57
C ALA A 106 1.04 -17.05 3.72
N LYS A 107 1.54 -16.43 4.78
CA LYS A 107 2.20 -17.16 5.88
C LYS A 107 1.22 -17.73 6.90
N GLY A 108 0.23 -16.95 7.32
CA GLY A 108 -0.73 -17.37 8.36
C GLY A 108 -1.73 -18.39 7.85
N ALA A 109 -2.54 -17.99 6.90
CA ALA A 109 -3.61 -18.83 6.39
C ALA A 109 -3.20 -19.77 5.26
N ARG A 110 -2.04 -19.56 4.61
CA ARG A 110 -1.59 -20.32 3.43
C ARG A 110 -2.66 -20.36 2.32
N ASP A 111 -3.30 -19.20 2.10
CA ASP A 111 -4.41 -19.03 1.17
C ASP A 111 -5.62 -20.00 1.44
N ASN A 112 -5.73 -20.51 2.66
CA ASN A 112 -6.83 -21.38 3.06
C ASN A 112 -7.94 -20.57 3.76
N PRO A 113 -9.11 -20.39 3.12
CA PRO A 113 -10.20 -19.60 3.70
C PRO A 113 -10.80 -20.24 4.96
N THR A 114 -10.70 -21.56 5.13
CA THR A 114 -11.19 -22.25 6.34
C THR A 114 -10.39 -21.82 7.57
N ILE A 115 -9.06 -21.71 7.45
CA ILE A 115 -8.22 -21.21 8.55
C ILE A 115 -8.62 -19.79 8.96
N LEU A 116 -8.94 -18.92 7.97
CA LEU A 116 -9.38 -17.55 8.25
C LEU A 116 -10.76 -17.52 8.94
N ARG A 117 -11.70 -18.38 8.54
CA ARG A 117 -13.01 -18.49 9.22
C ARG A 117 -12.83 -19.00 10.65
N ASN A 118 -12.06 -20.08 10.84
CA ASN A 118 -11.79 -20.59 12.19
C ASN A 118 -11.11 -19.56 13.08
N ALA A 119 -10.23 -18.73 12.53
CA ALA A 119 -9.60 -17.65 13.28
C ALA A 119 -10.62 -16.57 13.69
N ALA A 120 -11.58 -16.24 12.83
CA ALA A 120 -12.67 -15.33 13.15
C ALA A 120 -13.55 -15.91 14.28
N ASP A 121 -14.01 -17.17 14.13
CA ASP A 121 -14.82 -17.87 15.14
C ASP A 121 -14.11 -17.96 16.50
N TYR A 122 -12.80 -18.25 16.49
CA TYR A 122 -11.99 -18.28 17.70
C TYR A 122 -11.94 -16.93 18.43
N LEU A 123 -11.90 -15.83 17.69
CA LEU A 123 -11.88 -14.49 18.29
C LEU A 123 -13.26 -14.07 18.80
N GLU A 124 -14.33 -14.50 18.14
CA GLU A 124 -15.72 -14.19 18.52
C GLU A 124 -16.19 -15.03 19.71
N ASP A 125 -15.84 -16.32 19.76
CA ASP A 125 -16.18 -17.23 20.85
C ASP A 125 -14.95 -18.02 21.35
N PRO A 126 -14.05 -17.38 22.13
CA PRO A 126 -12.84 -18.03 22.61
C PRO A 126 -13.14 -19.22 23.55
N PRO A 127 -12.65 -20.44 23.23
CA PRO A 127 -12.97 -21.65 23.99
C PRO A 127 -12.54 -21.57 25.46
N ALA A 128 -11.47 -20.87 25.78
CA ALA A 128 -11.03 -20.70 27.16
C ALA A 128 -12.09 -19.98 28.02
N ILE A 129 -12.75 -18.96 27.48
CA ILE A 129 -13.81 -18.23 28.19
C ILE A 129 -15.00 -19.16 28.43
N ARG A 130 -15.39 -19.94 27.42
CA ARG A 130 -16.52 -20.88 27.52
C ARG A 130 -16.26 -22.04 28.51
N ILE A 131 -15.03 -22.56 28.54
CA ILE A 131 -14.70 -23.74 29.39
C ILE A 131 -14.29 -23.32 30.80
N LEU A 132 -13.49 -22.27 30.96
CA LEU A 132 -12.86 -21.89 32.22
C LEU A 132 -13.41 -20.60 32.82
N GLY A 133 -14.27 -19.86 32.08
CA GLY A 133 -14.63 -18.49 32.42
C GLY A 133 -13.49 -17.51 32.16
N LYS A 134 -13.69 -16.24 32.49
CA LYS A 134 -12.71 -15.19 32.24
C LYS A 134 -11.41 -15.41 33.01
N ARG A 135 -10.29 -15.39 32.34
CA ARG A 135 -8.93 -15.42 32.88
C ARG A 135 -8.13 -14.31 32.21
N TYR A 136 -7.31 -13.61 32.98
CA TYR A 136 -6.54 -12.46 32.48
C TYR A 136 -5.05 -12.74 32.59
N HIS A 137 -4.31 -12.34 31.55
CA HIS A 137 -2.86 -12.34 31.60
C HIS A 137 -2.38 -11.41 32.71
N ARG A 138 -1.41 -11.86 33.54
CA ARG A 138 -1.01 -11.13 34.75
C ARG A 138 -0.40 -9.75 34.48
N GLU A 139 0.23 -9.56 33.34
CA GLU A 139 0.82 -8.26 32.94
C GLU A 139 -0.20 -7.33 32.29
N ASP A 140 -1.15 -7.87 31.52
CA ASP A 140 -2.16 -7.08 30.79
C ASP A 140 -3.40 -6.77 31.64
N GLY A 141 -3.65 -7.53 32.70
CA GLY A 141 -4.79 -7.34 33.61
C GLY A 141 -4.63 -6.22 34.64
N LYS A 142 -3.56 -5.45 34.56
CA LYS A 142 -3.26 -4.32 35.48
C LYS A 142 -3.69 -2.95 34.93
N LYS A 143 -4.55 -2.91 33.91
CA LYS A 143 -5.14 -1.66 33.39
C LYS A 143 -6.50 -1.40 33.98
#